data_d9f0bee9479460be085c1bb44d2980f3
#
_entry.id   d9f0bee9479460be085c1bb44d2980f3
#
_cell.length_a   1.000
_cell.length_b   1.000
_cell.length_c   1.000
_cell.angle_alpha   90.00
_cell.angle_beta   90.00
_cell.angle_gamma   90.00
#
_symmetry.space_group_name_H-M   'P 1'
#
loop_
_entity.id
_entity.type
_entity.pdbx_description
1 polymer ?
#
loop_
_entity_poly.entity_id
_entity_poly.type
_entity_poly.pdbx_seq_one_letter_code
_entity_poly.pdbx_strand_id
1 'polypeptide(L)'
;ISSFNYKSLKRISKLNSKVKTAYLVGPLTFKRRNLKKILKICKDCKCTYIHPSCDVVNKEFVAEAHKRGLLVQVYTVNSVTIMKKLIKLKVDGVFTNYPKIINTLVNG
;
A
#
# COMPACT_ATOMS: atom_id res chain seq x y z
N ILE A 1 9.66 -7.24 0.01
CA ILE A 1 8.89 -8.28 -0.72
C ILE A 1 7.40 -7.97 -0.63
N SER A 2 6.74 -7.87 -1.75
CA SER A 2 5.30 -7.65 -1.80
C SER A 2 4.60 -8.80 -2.53
N SER A 3 3.39 -9.12 -2.11
CA SER A 3 2.62 -10.21 -2.70
C SER A 3 1.12 -10.06 -2.47
N PHE A 4 0.32 -10.60 -3.38
CA PHE A 4 -1.11 -10.81 -3.18
C PHE A 4 -1.39 -12.05 -2.34
N ASN A 5 -0.38 -12.92 -2.17
CA ASN A 5 -0.52 -14.17 -1.43
C ASN A 5 -0.07 -13.98 0.01
N TYR A 6 -1.04 -13.77 0.90
CA TYR A 6 -0.72 -13.52 2.31
C TYR A 6 -0.08 -14.73 3.02
N LYS A 7 -0.34 -15.94 2.54
CA LYS A 7 0.27 -17.15 3.11
C LYS A 7 1.78 -17.16 2.90
N SER A 8 2.23 -16.72 1.72
CA SER A 8 3.65 -16.54 1.43
C SER A 8 4.28 -15.49 2.32
N LEU A 9 3.59 -14.36 2.53
CA LEU A 9 4.08 -13.28 3.40
C LEU A 9 4.21 -13.75 4.84
N LYS A 10 3.26 -14.52 5.33
CA LYS A 10 3.29 -15.08 6.68
C LYS A 10 4.48 -16.03 6.85
N ARG A 11 4.72 -16.87 5.84
CA ARG A 11 5.86 -17.79 5.84
C ARG A 11 7.18 -17.05 5.89
N ILE A 12 7.34 -16.01 5.07
CA ILE A 12 8.55 -15.18 5.03
C ILE A 12 8.80 -14.52 6.37
N SER A 13 7.78 -13.97 7.01
CA SER A 13 7.92 -13.31 8.31
C SER A 13 8.35 -14.27 9.42
N LYS A 14 7.96 -15.54 9.32
CA LYS A 14 8.39 -16.57 10.26
C LYS A 14 9.84 -17.01 10.02
N LEU A 15 10.26 -17.08 8.75
CA LEU A 15 11.62 -17.51 8.39
C LEU A 15 12.65 -16.42 8.69
N ASN A 16 12.30 -15.15 8.48
CA ASN A 16 13.22 -14.04 8.72
C ASN A 16 12.43 -12.77 9.06
N SER A 17 12.34 -12.44 10.35
CA SER A 17 11.60 -11.29 10.84
C SER A 17 12.19 -9.93 10.42
N LYS A 18 13.41 -9.91 9.90
CA LYS A 18 14.06 -8.68 9.42
C LYS A 18 13.65 -8.31 8.01
N VAL A 19 13.06 -9.22 7.26
CA VAL A 19 12.60 -8.95 5.90
C VAL A 19 11.30 -8.16 5.98
N LYS A 20 11.29 -6.96 5.36
CA LYS A 20 10.09 -6.13 5.30
C LYS A 20 9.18 -6.65 4.19
N THR A 21 7.92 -6.85 4.53
CA THR A 21 6.91 -7.37 3.60
C THR A 21 5.77 -6.40 3.41
N ALA A 22 5.06 -6.55 2.30
CA ALA A 22 3.91 -5.74 1.95
C ALA A 22 2.80 -6.61 1.35
N TYR A 23 1.56 -6.32 1.72
CA TYR A 23 0.41 -6.98 1.15
C TYR A 23 -0.11 -6.15 -0.02
N LEU A 24 -0.23 -6.77 -1.19
CA LEU A 24 -0.77 -6.12 -2.38
C LEU A 24 -2.30 -6.20 -2.36
N VAL A 25 -2.94 -5.05 -2.53
CA VAL A 25 -4.40 -4.93 -2.50
C VAL A 25 -4.89 -4.33 -3.80
N GLY A 26 -5.35 -5.18 -4.70
CA GLY A 26 -5.96 -4.74 -5.95
C GLY A 26 -7.48 -4.62 -5.84
N PRO A 27 -8.16 -4.21 -6.93
CA PRO A 27 -9.61 -4.09 -6.93
C PRO A 27 -10.34 -5.38 -6.57
N LEU A 28 -9.84 -6.53 -7.05
CA LEU A 28 -10.44 -7.84 -6.73
C LEU A 28 -10.27 -8.20 -5.26
N THR A 29 -9.12 -7.90 -4.69
CA THR A 29 -8.87 -8.14 -3.26
C THR A 29 -9.83 -7.33 -2.41
N PHE A 30 -9.98 -6.05 -2.75
CA PHE A 30 -10.85 -5.13 -2.01
C PHE A 30 -12.32 -5.50 -2.17
N LYS A 31 -12.70 -6.07 -3.31
CA LYS A 31 -14.06 -6.53 -3.57
C LYS A 31 -14.41 -7.78 -2.75
N ARG A 32 -13.45 -8.69 -2.58
CA ARG A 32 -13.64 -9.96 -1.87
C ARG A 32 -13.51 -9.82 -0.35
N ARG A 33 -12.73 -8.86 0.10
CA ARG A 33 -12.45 -8.64 1.52
C ARG A 33 -12.68 -7.17 1.86
N ASN A 34 -13.34 -6.92 2.99
CA ASN A 34 -13.47 -5.54 3.45
C ASN A 34 -12.14 -5.04 4.02
N LEU A 35 -12.04 -3.73 4.22
CA LEU A 35 -10.83 -3.08 4.72
C LEU A 35 -10.37 -3.66 6.05
N LYS A 36 -11.28 -3.91 6.97
CA LYS A 36 -10.97 -4.44 8.29
C LYS A 36 -10.27 -5.80 8.19
N LYS A 37 -10.75 -6.68 7.31
CA LYS A 37 -10.16 -8.00 7.10
C LYS A 37 -8.79 -7.91 6.45
N ILE A 38 -8.62 -7.00 5.48
CA ILE A 38 -7.35 -6.74 4.81
C ILE A 38 -6.30 -6.29 5.82
N LEU A 39 -6.66 -5.38 6.72
CA LEU A 39 -5.75 -4.87 7.74
C LEU A 39 -5.40 -5.95 8.78
N LYS A 40 -6.34 -6.84 9.08
CA LYS A 40 -6.08 -7.99 9.96
C LYS A 40 -5.05 -8.93 9.32
N ILE A 41 -5.15 -9.19 8.01
CA ILE A 41 -4.17 -10.00 7.29
C ILE A 41 -2.78 -9.37 7.41
N CYS A 42 -2.66 -8.06 7.23
CA CYS A 42 -1.39 -7.37 7.38
C CYS A 42 -0.81 -7.55 8.77
N LYS A 43 -1.64 -7.48 9.80
CA LYS A 43 -1.22 -7.69 11.19
C LYS A 43 -0.72 -9.11 11.40
N ASP A 44 -1.48 -10.10 10.93
CA ASP A 44 -1.14 -11.52 11.10
C ASP A 44 0.15 -11.89 10.35
N CYS A 45 0.40 -11.24 9.21
CA CYS A 45 1.62 -11.46 8.42
C CYS A 45 2.77 -10.57 8.86
N LYS A 46 2.56 -9.68 9.82
CA LYS A 46 3.57 -8.70 10.30
C LYS A 46 4.12 -7.84 9.17
N CYS A 47 3.24 -7.38 8.28
CA CYS A 47 3.63 -6.52 7.18
C CYS A 47 4.05 -5.13 7.68
N THR A 48 5.08 -4.58 7.05
CA THR A 48 5.52 -3.19 7.28
C THR A 48 4.71 -2.24 6.40
N TYR A 49 4.39 -2.67 5.20
CA TYR A 49 3.71 -1.87 4.19
C TYR A 49 2.41 -2.51 3.75
N ILE A 50 1.50 -1.67 3.27
CA ILE A 50 0.35 -2.11 2.50
C ILE A 50 0.44 -1.41 1.14
N HIS A 51 0.28 -2.18 0.06
CA HIS A 51 0.41 -1.68 -1.31
C HIS A 51 -0.93 -1.73 -2.04
N PRO A 52 -1.80 -0.71 -1.86
CA PRO A 52 -3.05 -0.68 -2.58
C PRO A 52 -2.88 -0.16 -4.00
N SER A 53 -3.73 -0.64 -4.90
CA SER A 53 -3.90 -0.03 -6.21
C SER A 53 -4.46 1.39 -6.03
N CYS A 54 -4.14 2.30 -6.95
CA CYS A 54 -4.67 3.66 -6.92
C CYS A 54 -6.21 3.70 -7.04
N ASP A 55 -6.82 2.62 -7.51
CA ASP A 55 -8.28 2.52 -7.66
C ASP A 55 -8.99 2.23 -6.33
N VAL A 56 -8.31 1.69 -5.34
CA VAL A 56 -8.94 1.29 -4.07
C VAL A 56 -8.60 2.19 -2.89
N VAL A 57 -7.55 3.01 -3.01
CA VAL A 57 -7.12 3.86 -1.90
C VAL A 57 -8.03 5.08 -1.76
N ASN A 58 -8.40 5.40 -0.52
CA ASN A 58 -9.16 6.59 -0.18
C ASN A 58 -8.73 7.09 1.20
N LYS A 59 -9.37 8.17 1.68
CA LYS A 59 -9.03 8.78 2.97
C LYS A 59 -9.17 7.78 4.12
N GLU A 60 -10.24 7.01 4.13
CA GLU A 60 -10.48 6.01 5.18
C GLU A 60 -9.42 4.92 5.16
N PHE A 61 -9.05 4.43 3.96
CA PHE A 61 -8.02 3.41 3.81
C PHE A 61 -6.70 3.87 4.42
N VAL A 62 -6.25 5.07 4.06
CA VAL A 62 -4.99 5.62 4.55
C VAL A 62 -5.02 5.82 6.06
N ALA A 63 -6.10 6.41 6.57
CA ALA A 63 -6.25 6.69 8.01
C ALA A 63 -6.23 5.40 8.83
N GLU A 64 -6.96 4.37 8.39
CA GLU A 64 -7.03 3.11 9.11
C GLU A 64 -5.71 2.33 9.04
N ALA A 65 -5.00 2.39 7.91
CA ALA A 65 -3.69 1.78 7.77
C ALA A 65 -2.68 2.46 8.70
N HIS A 66 -2.62 3.78 8.70
CA HIS A 66 -1.71 4.55 9.56
C HIS A 66 -2.00 4.31 11.04
N LYS A 67 -3.27 4.21 11.40
CA LYS A 67 -3.68 3.91 12.78
C LYS A 67 -3.09 2.59 13.28
N ARG A 68 -2.85 1.65 12.37
CA ARG A 68 -2.27 0.34 12.69
C ARG A 68 -0.75 0.29 12.46
N GLY A 69 -0.12 1.42 12.20
CA GLY A 69 1.32 1.50 12.00
C GLY A 69 1.81 1.00 10.65
N LEU A 70 0.91 0.85 9.67
CA LEU A 70 1.27 0.45 8.32
C LEU A 70 1.64 1.66 7.47
N LEU A 71 2.67 1.50 6.63
CA LEU A 71 3.03 2.50 5.64
C LEU A 71 2.27 2.18 4.33
N VAL A 72 1.67 3.20 3.74
CA VAL A 72 0.84 3.05 2.53
C VAL A 72 1.62 3.49 1.31
N GLN A 73 1.90 2.55 0.41
CA GLN A 73 2.59 2.81 -0.85
C GLN A 73 1.69 2.37 -2.00
N VAL A 74 1.28 3.32 -2.83
CA VAL A 74 0.27 3.12 -3.87
C VAL A 74 0.89 2.78 -5.21
N TYR A 75 0.36 1.80 -5.92
CA TYR A 75 0.80 1.38 -7.26
C TYR A 75 -0.37 1.46 -8.24
N THR A 76 -0.19 1.51 -9.52
CA THR A 76 0.91 2.18 -10.23
C THR A 76 0.41 3.54 -10.63
N VAL A 77 1.13 4.59 -10.29
CA VAL A 77 0.64 5.96 -10.46
C VAL A 77 1.40 6.64 -11.61
N ASN A 78 0.71 6.83 -12.74
CA ASN A 78 1.30 7.41 -13.95
C ASN A 78 0.63 8.72 -14.36
N SER A 79 -0.24 9.27 -13.53
CA SER A 79 -0.99 10.49 -13.80
C SER A 79 -0.67 11.57 -12.76
N VAL A 80 -0.41 12.80 -13.22
CA VAL A 80 -0.17 13.94 -12.32
C VAL A 80 -1.42 14.21 -11.47
N THR A 81 -2.60 14.08 -12.04
CA THR A 81 -3.86 14.30 -11.33
C THR A 81 -4.02 13.32 -10.17
N ILE A 82 -3.76 12.04 -10.42
CA ILE A 82 -3.83 11.01 -9.39
C ILE A 82 -2.75 11.23 -8.33
N MET A 83 -1.53 11.60 -8.77
CA MET A 83 -0.43 11.87 -7.85
C MET A 83 -0.78 12.99 -6.86
N LYS A 84 -1.37 14.09 -7.35
CA LYS A 84 -1.80 15.20 -6.50
C LYS A 84 -2.85 14.77 -5.49
N LYS A 85 -3.79 13.94 -5.90
CA LYS A 85 -4.81 13.37 -5.03
C LYS A 85 -4.19 12.53 -3.91
N LEU A 86 -3.21 11.69 -4.25
CA LEU A 86 -2.54 10.82 -3.29
C LEU A 86 -1.70 11.62 -2.29
N ILE A 87 -1.07 12.70 -2.73
CA ILE A 87 -0.34 13.60 -1.82
C ILE A 87 -1.29 14.18 -0.78
N LYS A 88 -2.48 14.60 -1.19
CA LYS A 88 -3.50 15.11 -0.26
C LYS A 88 -3.99 14.04 0.72
N LEU A 89 -4.01 12.77 0.29
CA LEU A 89 -4.39 11.65 1.15
C LEU A 89 -3.28 11.26 2.13
N LYS A 90 -2.08 11.85 2.00
CA LYS A 90 -0.93 11.60 2.86
C LYS A 90 -0.44 10.17 2.81
N VAL A 91 -0.43 9.55 1.61
CA VAL A 91 0.20 8.25 1.41
C VAL A 91 1.71 8.37 1.62
N ASP A 92 2.36 7.29 2.01
CA ASP A 92 3.78 7.29 2.36
C ASP A 92 4.69 7.15 1.15
N GLY A 93 4.18 6.62 0.05
CA GLY A 93 4.95 6.46 -1.18
C GLY A 93 4.08 6.06 -2.33
N VAL A 94 4.67 6.12 -3.52
CA VAL A 94 3.99 5.71 -4.76
C VAL A 94 4.98 4.98 -5.66
N PHE A 95 4.46 4.05 -6.47
CA PHE A 95 5.21 3.41 -7.53
C PHE A 95 4.74 4.00 -8.85
N THR A 96 5.67 4.52 -9.64
CA THR A 96 5.37 5.13 -10.93
C THR A 96 6.40 4.71 -11.96
N ASN A 97 5.98 4.66 -13.24
CA ASN A 97 6.88 4.47 -14.37
C ASN A 97 7.51 5.79 -14.82
N TYR A 98 7.10 6.91 -14.22
CA TYR A 98 7.55 8.26 -14.60
C TYR A 98 8.05 9.03 -13.37
N PRO A 99 9.28 8.71 -12.87
CA PRO A 99 9.81 9.36 -11.65
C PRO A 99 9.89 10.88 -11.73
N LYS A 100 10.00 11.44 -12.94
CA LYS A 100 10.05 12.89 -13.12
C LYS A 100 8.78 13.61 -12.67
N ILE A 101 7.65 12.91 -12.67
CA ILE A 101 6.38 13.45 -12.16
C ILE A 101 6.50 13.77 -10.66
N ILE A 102 7.12 12.87 -9.92
CA ILE A 102 7.31 13.05 -8.47
C ILE A 102 8.18 14.27 -8.21
N ASN A 103 9.31 14.38 -8.91
CA ASN A 103 10.22 15.51 -8.74
C ASN A 103 9.56 16.85 -9.04
N THR A 104 8.74 16.90 -10.08
CA THR A 104 7.99 18.11 -10.46
C THR A 104 7.03 18.53 -9.34
N LEU A 105 6.33 17.56 -8.72
CA LEU A 105 5.36 17.87 -7.66
C LEU A 105 6.02 18.22 -6.34
N VAL A 106 7.17 17.65 -6.04
CA VAL A 106 7.90 17.88 -4.79
C VAL A 106 8.71 19.18 -4.86
N ASN A 107 9.30 19.48 -6.01
CA ASN A 107 10.20 20.61 -6.19
C ASN A 107 9.55 21.82 -6.89
N GLY A 108 8.34 21.64 -7.37
CA GLY A 108 7.60 22.71 -8.05
C GLY A 108 6.56 23.40 -7.15
#